data_2f743ba36cdd90bfe8daccb19e3d82b6
#
_entry.id   2f743ba36cdd90bfe8daccb19e3d82b6
#
_cell.length_a   1.000
_cell.length_b   1.000
_cell.length_c   1.000
_cell.angle_alpha   90.00
_cell.angle_beta   90.00
_cell.angle_gamma   90.00
#
_symmetry.space_group_name_H-M   'P 1'
#
loop_
_entity.id
_entity.type
_entity.pdbx_description
1 polymer ?
#
loop_
_entity_poly.entity_id
_entity_poly.type
_entity_poly.pdbx_seq_one_letter_code
_entity_poly.pdbx_strand_id
1 'polypeptide(L)'
;MRTARLETIMMKSNQAVAGMTQMKTSAPKLLAMAGLLAAAALTGCAAPRDNLTTGGIPDDYRQRHPIVVTEAEQAVDIPVATTDRRLTIAQKDLIRGFATMYISRASGPVYLMSPQGSANASAVSQLRGQVRAELASRGISTSKIVYASYAAAGGGDAAPIRLTFTGTTAVTTQCGQWPKDIGGGFDNQNYYNFGCAYQNNLAAQVANPEDFIAPRGMTPIDAARRNNAITEYRGYSTTLEQSDASGF
;
A
#
# COMPACT_ATOMS: atom_id res chain seq x y z
N MET A 1 15.19 5.98 70.40
CA MET A 1 15.86 4.78 69.83
C MET A 1 16.41 4.96 68.42
N ARG A 2 16.66 6.17 67.92
CA ARG A 2 17.21 6.42 66.55
C ARG A 2 18.63 6.95 66.55
N THR A 3 19.20 7.34 67.67
CA THR A 3 20.52 7.96 67.77
C THR A 3 21.66 6.93 67.94
N ALA A 4 21.40 5.75 68.51
CA ALA A 4 22.42 4.72 68.74
C ALA A 4 22.88 3.95 67.48
N ARG A 5 22.21 4.09 66.39
CA ARG A 5 22.51 3.33 65.14
C ARG A 5 23.47 4.07 64.20
N LEU A 6 23.61 5.38 64.35
CA LEU A 6 24.49 6.21 63.50
C LEU A 6 25.95 6.20 64.04
N GLU A 7 26.16 6.06 65.36
CA GLU A 7 27.50 5.99 65.90
C GLU A 7 28.26 4.69 65.63
N THR A 8 27.52 3.58 65.49
CA THR A 8 28.11 2.28 65.17
C THR A 8 28.56 2.19 63.68
N ILE A 9 27.97 2.96 62.79
CA ILE A 9 28.35 3.01 61.36
C ILE A 9 29.62 3.90 61.17
N MET A 10 29.77 4.99 61.94
CA MET A 10 30.94 5.83 61.83
C MET A 10 32.21 5.20 62.47
N MET A 11 32.10 4.35 63.52
CA MET A 11 33.23 3.63 64.05
C MET A 11 33.77 2.51 63.16
N LYS A 12 32.92 1.91 62.28
CA LYS A 12 33.39 0.88 61.34
C LYS A 12 34.12 1.43 60.14
N SER A 13 33.91 2.69 59.77
CA SER A 13 34.57 3.30 58.59
C SER A 13 36.03 3.72 58.89
N ASN A 14 36.37 4.00 60.14
CA ASN A 14 37.73 4.43 60.50
C ASN A 14 38.74 3.28 60.72
N GLN A 15 38.29 2.02 60.82
CA GLN A 15 39.19 0.87 60.94
C GLN A 15 39.62 0.25 59.64
N ALA A 16 39.02 0.64 58.51
CA ALA A 16 39.36 0.12 57.23
C ALA A 16 40.55 0.82 56.54
N VAL A 17 41.01 1.92 57.03
CA VAL A 17 42.09 2.74 56.44
C VAL A 17 43.49 2.43 56.96
N ALA A 18 43.64 1.68 58.05
CA ALA A 18 44.92 1.44 58.71
C ALA A 18 45.73 0.22 58.21
N GLY A 19 45.29 -0.42 57.09
CA GLY A 19 45.91 -1.65 56.59
C GLY A 19 46.62 -1.53 55.24
N MET A 20 46.89 -0.32 54.73
CA MET A 20 47.67 -0.20 53.49
C MET A 20 49.13 -0.38 53.77
N THR A 21 49.61 -1.61 53.74
CA THR A 21 51.03 -1.96 53.71
C THR A 21 51.67 -1.22 52.51
N GLN A 22 52.68 -0.39 52.82
CA GLN A 22 53.47 0.27 51.77
C GLN A 22 54.23 -0.78 50.96
N MET A 23 53.66 -1.15 49.82
CA MET A 23 54.42 -1.87 48.81
C MET A 23 55.41 -0.90 48.16
N LYS A 24 56.71 -1.07 48.53
CA LYS A 24 57.83 -0.44 47.83
C LYS A 24 57.92 -1.00 46.42
N THR A 25 57.13 -0.43 45.49
CA THR A 25 57.24 -0.76 44.08
C THR A 25 58.29 0.07 43.42
N SER A 26 59.34 -0.57 42.89
CA SER A 26 60.42 0.07 42.14
C SER A 26 59.85 0.79 40.93
N ALA A 27 60.31 1.98 40.62
CA ALA A 27 59.85 2.85 39.53
C ALA A 27 59.69 2.11 38.16
N PRO A 28 60.54 1.15 37.74
CA PRO A 28 60.36 0.43 36.53
C PRO A 28 59.11 -0.52 36.49
N LYS A 29 58.69 -0.99 37.67
CA LYS A 29 57.48 -1.84 37.76
C LYS A 29 56.19 -1.02 37.65
N LEU A 30 56.19 0.20 38.15
CA LEU A 30 55.05 1.14 38.03
C LEU A 30 54.87 1.59 36.55
N LEU A 31 55.98 1.88 35.85
CA LEU A 31 55.96 2.22 34.44
C LEU A 31 55.49 1.03 33.57
N ALA A 32 55.91 -0.19 33.87
CA ALA A 32 55.45 -1.39 33.15
C ALA A 32 53.96 -1.65 33.38
N MET A 33 53.45 -1.45 34.60
CA MET A 33 52.04 -1.61 34.94
C MET A 33 51.15 -0.51 34.33
N ALA A 34 51.63 0.72 34.26
CA ALA A 34 50.95 1.83 33.57
C ALA A 34 50.91 1.58 32.06
N GLY A 35 51.95 1.04 31.47
CA GLY A 35 52.01 0.64 30.06
C GLY A 35 51.02 -0.48 29.72
N LEU A 36 50.90 -1.48 30.61
CA LEU A 36 49.92 -2.58 30.41
C LEU A 36 48.47 -2.11 30.52
N LEU A 37 48.17 -1.20 31.44
CA LEU A 37 46.87 -0.58 31.61
C LEU A 37 46.51 0.31 30.41
N ALA A 38 47.45 1.06 29.89
CA ALA A 38 47.27 1.87 28.69
C ALA A 38 47.04 0.97 27.41
N ALA A 39 47.77 -0.15 27.29
CA ALA A 39 47.55 -1.11 26.21
C ALA A 39 46.20 -1.81 26.31
N ALA A 40 45.74 -2.13 27.54
CA ALA A 40 44.39 -2.69 27.74
C ALA A 40 43.26 -1.69 27.47
N ALA A 41 43.48 -0.39 27.68
CA ALA A 41 42.51 0.64 27.33
C ALA A 41 42.39 0.90 25.83
N LEU A 42 43.42 0.65 25.05
CA LEU A 42 43.41 0.77 23.58
C LEU A 42 42.73 -0.42 22.88
N THR A 43 42.57 -1.57 23.54
CA THR A 43 41.88 -2.73 22.94
C THR A 43 40.35 -2.63 23.00
N GLY A 44 39.81 -1.63 23.70
CA GLY A 44 38.36 -1.43 23.86
C GLY A 44 37.59 -1.07 22.57
N CYS A 45 38.27 -0.76 21.46
CA CYS A 45 37.65 -0.43 20.19
C CYS A 45 37.60 -1.59 19.19
N ALA A 46 38.09 -2.79 19.56
CA ALA A 46 37.89 -3.98 18.75
C ALA A 46 36.62 -4.71 19.19
N ALA A 47 35.47 -4.01 19.19
CA ALA A 47 34.21 -4.70 19.11
C ALA A 47 34.25 -5.53 17.83
N PRO A 48 33.87 -6.82 17.86
CA PRO A 48 33.70 -7.57 16.63
C PRO A 48 32.82 -6.70 15.72
N ARG A 49 33.42 -6.23 14.63
CA ARG A 49 32.61 -5.67 13.55
C ARG A 49 31.84 -6.86 13.05
N ASP A 50 30.65 -7.07 13.59
CA ASP A 50 29.65 -7.79 12.86
C ASP A 50 29.72 -7.18 11.46
N ASN A 51 29.94 -7.99 10.44
CA ASN A 51 29.81 -7.60 9.06
C ASN A 51 28.32 -7.26 8.81
N LEU A 52 27.80 -6.35 9.58
CA LEU A 52 26.59 -5.62 9.26
C LEU A 52 26.98 -4.83 8.03
N THR A 53 26.76 -5.47 6.89
CA THR A 53 26.69 -4.83 5.61
C THR A 53 25.76 -3.65 5.83
N THR A 54 26.31 -2.44 5.95
CA THR A 54 25.56 -1.19 6.00
C THR A 54 24.91 -0.86 4.66
N GLY A 55 25.02 -1.75 3.66
CA GLY A 55 24.08 -1.89 2.58
C GLY A 55 22.82 -2.46 3.18
N GLY A 56 21.98 -1.60 3.77
CA GLY A 56 20.70 -2.00 4.31
C GLY A 56 19.97 -2.78 3.24
N ILE A 57 19.46 -3.95 3.58
CA ILE A 57 18.39 -4.57 2.80
C ILE A 57 17.38 -3.45 2.63
N PRO A 58 17.13 -2.97 1.40
CA PRO A 58 16.19 -1.89 1.22
C PRO A 58 14.88 -2.36 1.86
N ASP A 59 14.48 -1.73 2.97
CA ASP A 59 13.18 -1.99 3.58
C ASP A 59 12.11 -1.37 2.68
N ASP A 60 12.04 -1.89 1.44
CA ASP A 60 11.10 -1.44 0.45
C ASP A 60 9.74 -2.06 0.75
N TYR A 61 8.80 -1.21 1.15
CA TYR A 61 7.41 -1.61 1.41
C TYR A 61 6.75 -2.31 0.20
N ARG A 62 7.23 -2.09 -1.02
CA ARG A 62 6.73 -2.75 -2.22
C ARG A 62 7.00 -4.25 -2.22
N GLN A 63 8.09 -4.68 -1.59
CA GLN A 63 8.40 -6.11 -1.41
C GLN A 63 7.56 -6.72 -0.29
N ARG A 64 7.24 -5.94 0.73
CA ARG A 64 6.42 -6.38 1.87
C ARG A 64 4.92 -6.41 1.51
N HIS A 65 4.47 -5.44 0.74
CA HIS A 65 3.10 -5.26 0.27
C HIS A 65 3.05 -5.19 -1.25
N PRO A 66 3.41 -6.29 -1.96
CA PRO A 66 3.41 -6.28 -3.41
C PRO A 66 2.01 -6.13 -3.97
N ILE A 67 1.88 -5.39 -5.08
CA ILE A 67 0.68 -5.39 -5.87
C ILE A 67 0.75 -6.60 -6.79
N VAL A 68 -0.26 -7.46 -6.70
CA VAL A 68 -0.38 -8.66 -7.52
C VAL A 68 -1.56 -8.48 -8.46
N VAL A 69 -1.34 -8.73 -9.75
CA VAL A 69 -2.42 -8.77 -10.75
C VAL A 69 -2.98 -10.18 -10.79
N THR A 70 -4.27 -10.31 -10.58
CA THR A 70 -5.00 -11.57 -10.55
C THR A 70 -6.33 -11.43 -11.28
N GLU A 71 -7.03 -12.53 -11.52
CA GLU A 71 -8.38 -12.52 -12.00
C GLU A 71 -9.37 -12.60 -10.85
N ALA A 72 -10.43 -11.77 -10.91
CA ALA A 72 -11.53 -11.80 -9.96
C ALA A 72 -12.85 -11.52 -10.64
N GLU A 73 -13.92 -12.01 -10.04
CA GLU A 73 -15.27 -11.67 -10.46
C GLU A 73 -15.58 -10.21 -10.15
N GLN A 74 -15.99 -9.49 -11.18
CA GLN A 74 -16.50 -8.13 -11.09
C GLN A 74 -18.02 -8.18 -11.22
N ALA A 75 -18.73 -7.56 -10.28
CA ALA A 75 -20.20 -7.57 -10.25
C ALA A 75 -20.77 -6.16 -10.13
N VAL A 76 -21.85 -5.90 -10.84
CA VAL A 76 -22.66 -4.70 -10.69
C VAL A 76 -24.12 -5.11 -10.58
N ASP A 77 -24.77 -4.65 -9.52
CA ASP A 77 -26.18 -4.89 -9.26
C ASP A 77 -27.02 -3.71 -9.77
N ILE A 78 -27.98 -4.01 -10.65
CA ILE A 78 -28.92 -3.06 -11.20
C ILE A 78 -30.24 -3.21 -10.43
N PRO A 79 -30.61 -2.26 -9.57
CA PRO A 79 -31.87 -2.31 -8.83
C PRO A 79 -33.05 -2.21 -9.79
N VAL A 80 -34.05 -3.05 -9.60
CA VAL A 80 -35.27 -3.11 -10.43
C VAL A 80 -36.48 -3.12 -9.51
N ALA A 81 -37.36 -2.11 -9.66
CA ALA A 81 -38.64 -2.12 -8.96
C ALA A 81 -39.67 -3.04 -9.64
N THR A 82 -40.68 -3.49 -8.90
CA THR A 82 -41.76 -4.35 -9.42
C THR A 82 -42.58 -3.68 -10.51
N THR A 83 -42.59 -2.35 -10.52
CA THR A 83 -43.33 -1.50 -11.48
C THR A 83 -42.53 -1.12 -12.72
N ASP A 84 -41.23 -1.41 -12.73
CA ASP A 84 -40.35 -1.02 -13.84
C ASP A 84 -40.72 -1.76 -15.14
N ARG A 85 -40.87 -1.01 -16.23
CA ARG A 85 -41.18 -1.52 -17.57
C ARG A 85 -40.10 -1.11 -18.58
N ARG A 86 -39.30 -0.10 -18.25
CA ARG A 86 -38.19 0.44 -19.06
C ARG A 86 -37.02 0.77 -18.20
N LEU A 87 -35.83 0.69 -18.73
CA LEU A 87 -34.62 1.12 -18.05
C LEU A 87 -34.65 2.63 -17.78
N THR A 88 -34.43 3.00 -16.56
CA THR A 88 -34.22 4.39 -16.13
C THR A 88 -32.86 4.90 -16.58
N ILE A 89 -32.67 6.22 -16.54
CA ILE A 89 -31.36 6.83 -16.83
C ILE A 89 -30.28 6.29 -15.89
N ALA A 90 -30.56 6.23 -14.58
CA ALA A 90 -29.62 5.73 -13.59
C ALA A 90 -29.22 4.25 -13.86
N GLN A 91 -30.19 3.39 -14.20
CA GLN A 91 -29.89 2.00 -14.57
C GLN A 91 -29.03 1.91 -15.82
N LYS A 92 -29.28 2.74 -16.84
CA LYS A 92 -28.44 2.83 -18.04
C LYS A 92 -27.02 3.32 -17.73
N ASP A 93 -26.86 4.25 -16.77
CA ASP A 93 -25.55 4.73 -16.36
C ASP A 93 -24.75 3.65 -15.63
N LEU A 94 -25.39 2.82 -14.79
CA LEU A 94 -24.76 1.63 -14.20
C LEU A 94 -24.30 0.63 -15.29
N ILE A 95 -25.14 0.36 -16.29
CA ILE A 95 -24.79 -0.53 -17.41
C ILE A 95 -23.63 0.05 -18.22
N ARG A 96 -23.59 1.38 -18.44
CA ARG A 96 -22.49 2.07 -19.13
C ARG A 96 -21.18 1.92 -18.37
N GLY A 97 -21.21 2.17 -17.06
CA GLY A 97 -20.03 2.00 -16.19
C GLY A 97 -19.50 0.55 -16.24
N PHE A 98 -20.40 -0.42 -16.12
CA PHE A 98 -20.06 -1.83 -16.26
C PHE A 98 -19.44 -2.17 -17.63
N ALA A 99 -20.03 -1.67 -18.73
CA ALA A 99 -19.51 -1.92 -20.08
C ALA A 99 -18.09 -1.34 -20.26
N THR A 100 -17.82 -0.14 -19.73
CA THR A 100 -16.49 0.46 -19.75
C THR A 100 -15.48 -0.40 -19.00
N MET A 101 -15.84 -0.87 -17.81
CA MET A 101 -15.00 -1.75 -17.00
C MET A 101 -14.76 -3.11 -17.70
N TYR A 102 -15.79 -3.69 -18.28
CA TYR A 102 -15.69 -4.93 -19.06
C TYR A 102 -14.70 -4.80 -20.22
N ILE A 103 -14.82 -3.74 -21.03
CA ILE A 103 -13.95 -3.54 -22.20
C ILE A 103 -12.49 -3.39 -21.80
N SER A 104 -12.21 -2.81 -20.64
CA SER A 104 -10.83 -2.56 -20.17
C SER A 104 -10.17 -3.74 -19.43
N ARG A 105 -10.96 -4.67 -18.86
CA ARG A 105 -10.43 -5.65 -17.89
C ARG A 105 -10.87 -7.09 -18.11
N ALA A 106 -11.85 -7.34 -19.01
CA ALA A 106 -12.49 -8.65 -19.11
C ALA A 106 -11.65 -9.69 -19.84
N SER A 107 -11.61 -10.90 -19.30
CA SER A 107 -11.02 -12.07 -19.91
C SER A 107 -12.05 -13.09 -20.45
N GLY A 108 -13.37 -12.86 -20.26
CA GLY A 108 -14.40 -13.86 -20.56
C GLY A 108 -15.75 -13.29 -20.96
N PRO A 109 -16.84 -14.07 -20.86
CA PRO A 109 -18.19 -13.62 -21.14
C PRO A 109 -18.76 -12.74 -20.03
N VAL A 110 -19.82 -11.99 -20.37
CA VAL A 110 -20.68 -11.30 -19.40
C VAL A 110 -21.81 -12.24 -19.01
N TYR A 111 -22.02 -12.42 -17.72
CA TYR A 111 -23.20 -13.11 -17.20
C TYR A 111 -24.26 -12.08 -16.79
N LEU A 112 -25.41 -12.14 -17.43
CA LEU A 112 -26.60 -11.39 -17.06
C LEU A 112 -27.46 -12.29 -16.17
N MET A 113 -27.38 -12.11 -14.87
CA MET A 113 -28.01 -12.95 -13.88
C MET A 113 -29.35 -12.36 -13.42
N SER A 114 -30.41 -13.15 -13.53
CA SER A 114 -31.76 -12.79 -13.11
C SER A 114 -32.12 -13.45 -11.79
N PRO A 115 -32.72 -12.73 -10.82
CA PRO A 115 -33.15 -13.33 -9.56
C PRO A 115 -34.32 -14.30 -9.78
N GLN A 116 -34.30 -15.43 -9.10
CA GLN A 116 -35.42 -16.36 -9.01
C GLN A 116 -36.10 -16.23 -7.64
N GLY A 117 -37.42 -16.32 -7.62
CA GLY A 117 -38.20 -16.25 -6.39
C GLY A 117 -38.37 -14.86 -5.79
N SER A 118 -38.02 -13.80 -6.54
CA SER A 118 -38.17 -12.40 -6.11
C SER A 118 -39.52 -11.81 -6.51
N ALA A 119 -40.02 -10.84 -5.74
CA ALA A 119 -41.28 -10.11 -6.03
C ALA A 119 -41.26 -9.40 -7.40
N ASN A 120 -40.10 -9.02 -7.88
CA ASN A 120 -39.90 -8.29 -9.14
C ASN A 120 -39.48 -9.17 -10.33
N ALA A 121 -39.54 -10.49 -10.22
CA ALA A 121 -39.10 -11.42 -11.27
C ALA A 121 -39.73 -11.14 -12.63
N SER A 122 -41.02 -10.75 -12.65
CA SER A 122 -41.73 -10.37 -13.86
C SER A 122 -41.15 -9.09 -14.51
N ALA A 123 -40.86 -8.06 -13.74
CA ALA A 123 -40.25 -6.84 -14.25
C ALA A 123 -38.81 -7.13 -14.76
N VAL A 124 -38.03 -7.93 -14.03
CA VAL A 124 -36.69 -8.35 -14.46
C VAL A 124 -36.74 -9.09 -15.79
N SER A 125 -37.69 -10.02 -15.99
CA SER A 125 -37.81 -10.75 -17.24
C SER A 125 -38.08 -9.86 -18.46
N GLN A 126 -38.80 -8.75 -18.26
CA GLN A 126 -39.07 -7.75 -19.32
C GLN A 126 -37.82 -6.86 -19.58
N LEU A 127 -37.08 -6.50 -18.52
CA LEU A 127 -35.95 -5.59 -18.63
C LEU A 127 -34.66 -6.26 -19.11
N ARG A 128 -34.48 -7.57 -18.92
CA ARG A 128 -33.25 -8.28 -19.32
C ARG A 128 -32.89 -8.10 -20.80
N GLY A 129 -33.90 -8.03 -21.69
CA GLY A 129 -33.68 -7.78 -23.11
C GLY A 129 -33.18 -6.36 -23.38
N GLN A 130 -33.69 -5.38 -22.62
CA GLN A 130 -33.24 -4.00 -22.73
C GLN A 130 -31.81 -3.83 -22.16
N VAL A 131 -31.47 -4.54 -21.08
CA VAL A 131 -30.09 -4.58 -20.53
C VAL A 131 -29.12 -5.14 -21.57
N ARG A 132 -29.49 -6.27 -22.23
CA ARG A 132 -28.68 -6.85 -23.31
C ARG A 132 -28.49 -5.88 -24.47
N ALA A 133 -29.54 -5.21 -24.87
CA ALA A 133 -29.49 -4.23 -25.98
C ALA A 133 -28.59 -3.02 -25.60
N GLU A 134 -28.68 -2.53 -24.37
CA GLU A 134 -27.81 -1.45 -23.87
C GLU A 134 -26.35 -1.87 -23.82
N LEU A 135 -26.02 -3.09 -23.34
CA LEU A 135 -24.66 -3.64 -23.36
C LEU A 135 -24.14 -3.75 -24.81
N ALA A 136 -24.95 -4.23 -25.71
CA ALA A 136 -24.59 -4.34 -27.14
C ALA A 136 -24.31 -2.97 -27.78
N SER A 137 -25.11 -1.95 -27.44
CA SER A 137 -24.91 -0.58 -27.93
C SER A 137 -23.58 0.04 -27.44
N ARG A 138 -22.99 -0.53 -26.38
CA ARG A 138 -21.68 -0.12 -25.83
C ARG A 138 -20.51 -0.95 -26.38
N GLY A 139 -20.75 -1.80 -27.38
CA GLY A 139 -19.70 -2.57 -28.06
C GLY A 139 -19.47 -3.98 -27.50
N ILE A 140 -20.29 -4.46 -26.58
CA ILE A 140 -20.21 -5.83 -26.08
C ILE A 140 -20.97 -6.74 -27.05
N SER A 141 -20.25 -7.69 -27.69
CA SER A 141 -20.91 -8.64 -28.60
C SER A 141 -22.01 -9.44 -27.89
N THR A 142 -23.17 -9.55 -28.51
CA THR A 142 -24.29 -10.31 -27.95
C THR A 142 -24.00 -11.81 -27.78
N SER A 143 -23.01 -12.35 -28.49
CA SER A 143 -22.53 -13.72 -28.33
C SER A 143 -21.73 -13.94 -27.03
N LYS A 144 -21.19 -12.86 -26.47
CA LYS A 144 -20.49 -12.88 -25.17
C LYS A 144 -21.43 -12.69 -23.98
N ILE A 145 -22.72 -12.40 -24.18
CA ILE A 145 -23.69 -12.19 -23.12
C ILE A 145 -24.44 -13.46 -22.83
N VAL A 146 -24.19 -14.08 -21.70
CA VAL A 146 -24.78 -15.33 -21.24
C VAL A 146 -25.86 -15.03 -20.18
N TYR A 147 -27.05 -15.57 -20.39
CA TYR A 147 -28.12 -15.48 -19.39
C TYR A 147 -27.92 -16.53 -18.31
N ALA A 148 -27.96 -16.09 -17.06
CA ALA A 148 -27.92 -16.95 -15.89
C ALA A 148 -29.00 -16.54 -14.89
N SER A 149 -29.16 -17.31 -13.84
CA SER A 149 -30.07 -17.01 -12.75
C SER A 149 -29.40 -17.27 -11.40
N TYR A 150 -29.86 -16.58 -10.38
CA TYR A 150 -29.46 -16.81 -9.00
C TYR A 150 -30.66 -16.83 -8.07
N ALA A 151 -30.55 -17.54 -6.97
CA ALA A 151 -31.60 -17.56 -5.94
C ALA A 151 -31.59 -16.21 -5.19
N ALA A 152 -32.72 -15.50 -5.17
CA ALA A 152 -32.87 -14.30 -4.39
C ALA A 152 -32.85 -14.64 -2.90
N ALA A 153 -32.05 -13.92 -2.12
CA ALA A 153 -32.04 -14.05 -0.67
C ALA A 153 -33.28 -13.33 -0.10
N GLY A 154 -34.07 -13.99 0.74
CA GLY A 154 -35.29 -13.43 1.33
C GLY A 154 -36.52 -13.60 0.41
N GLY A 155 -37.37 -14.56 0.71
CA GLY A 155 -38.56 -14.86 -0.11
C GLY A 155 -39.54 -13.70 -0.15
N GLY A 156 -39.70 -13.10 -1.34
CA GLY A 156 -40.68 -12.07 -1.60
C GLY A 156 -40.15 -10.64 -1.77
N ASP A 157 -38.91 -10.38 -1.49
CA ASP A 157 -38.32 -9.06 -1.70
C ASP A 157 -37.90 -8.83 -3.17
N ALA A 158 -37.77 -7.55 -3.57
CA ALA A 158 -37.23 -7.19 -4.87
C ALA A 158 -35.71 -7.44 -4.89
N ALA A 159 -35.21 -8.12 -5.94
CA ALA A 159 -33.81 -8.42 -6.08
C ALA A 159 -33.24 -7.85 -7.41
N PRO A 160 -31.98 -7.42 -7.45
CA PRO A 160 -31.41 -6.74 -8.61
C PRO A 160 -31.18 -7.68 -9.80
N ILE A 161 -31.06 -7.13 -11.00
CA ILE A 161 -30.34 -7.80 -12.09
C ILE A 161 -28.86 -7.68 -11.77
N ARG A 162 -28.13 -8.80 -11.73
CA ARG A 162 -26.69 -8.80 -11.51
C ARG A 162 -25.95 -9.03 -12.82
N LEU A 163 -25.04 -8.10 -13.14
CA LEU A 163 -24.08 -8.26 -14.24
C LEU A 163 -22.74 -8.67 -13.66
N THR A 164 -22.15 -9.78 -14.14
CA THR A 164 -20.84 -10.21 -13.71
C THR A 164 -19.96 -10.58 -14.89
N PHE A 165 -18.64 -10.46 -14.69
CA PHE A 165 -17.62 -10.99 -15.57
C PHE A 165 -16.36 -11.30 -14.79
N THR A 166 -15.51 -12.17 -15.30
CA THR A 166 -14.15 -12.37 -14.79
C THR A 166 -13.21 -11.38 -15.46
N GLY A 167 -12.45 -10.66 -14.69
CA GLY A 167 -11.52 -9.67 -15.22
C GLY A 167 -10.30 -9.50 -14.35
N THR A 168 -9.25 -8.90 -14.91
CA THR A 168 -8.02 -8.58 -14.18
C THR A 168 -8.28 -7.53 -13.11
N THR A 169 -7.71 -7.75 -11.94
CA THR A 169 -7.73 -6.82 -10.82
C THR A 169 -6.36 -6.77 -10.16
N ALA A 170 -6.05 -5.64 -9.57
CA ALA A 170 -4.85 -5.48 -8.76
C ALA A 170 -5.22 -5.60 -7.29
N VAL A 171 -4.53 -6.46 -6.57
CA VAL A 171 -4.73 -6.68 -5.13
C VAL A 171 -3.39 -6.61 -4.41
N THR A 172 -3.42 -6.29 -3.14
CA THR A 172 -2.26 -6.32 -2.26
C THR A 172 -2.61 -6.99 -0.94
N THR A 173 -1.63 -7.13 -0.05
CA THR A 173 -1.82 -7.71 1.27
C THR A 173 -2.81 -6.88 2.10
N GLN A 174 -3.52 -7.53 3.02
CA GLN A 174 -4.44 -6.87 3.92
C GLN A 174 -3.68 -5.95 4.88
N CYS A 175 -4.08 -4.67 4.94
CA CYS A 175 -3.54 -3.68 5.85
C CYS A 175 -4.15 -3.81 7.27
N GLY A 176 -3.53 -3.11 8.23
CA GLY A 176 -4.01 -3.06 9.61
C GLY A 176 -3.46 -4.18 10.49
N GLN A 177 -2.45 -4.93 10.02
CA GLN A 177 -1.79 -5.94 10.82
C GLN A 177 -0.57 -5.36 11.54
N TRP A 178 -0.48 -5.62 12.85
CA TRP A 178 0.59 -5.13 13.72
C TRP A 178 1.26 -6.33 14.44
N PRO A 179 2.05 -7.14 13.72
CA PRO A 179 2.64 -8.36 14.29
C PRO A 179 3.73 -8.07 15.32
N LYS A 180 4.28 -6.85 15.34
CA LYS A 180 5.28 -6.40 16.31
C LYS A 180 4.83 -5.10 16.96
N ASP A 181 5.21 -4.92 18.23
CA ASP A 181 5.01 -3.65 18.93
C ASP A 181 5.88 -2.55 18.31
N ILE A 182 5.25 -1.43 17.97
CA ILE A 182 5.92 -0.26 17.39
C ILE A 182 6.92 0.35 18.35
N GLY A 183 6.67 0.25 19.68
CA GLY A 183 7.52 0.84 20.71
C GLY A 183 8.76 0.02 21.04
N GLY A 184 8.87 -1.21 20.56
CA GLY A 184 9.95 -2.15 20.93
C GLY A 184 11.08 -2.31 19.91
N GLY A 185 11.01 -1.65 18.76
CA GLY A 185 11.99 -1.80 17.69
C GLY A 185 13.09 -0.74 17.72
N PHE A 186 14.32 -1.14 18.03
CA PHE A 186 15.53 -0.29 17.87
C PHE A 186 16.28 -0.59 16.57
N ASP A 187 15.67 -1.36 15.67
CA ASP A 187 16.26 -1.91 14.45
C ASP A 187 16.27 -0.93 13.25
N ASN A 188 15.82 0.31 13.46
CA ASN A 188 15.73 1.36 12.43
C ASN A 188 15.04 0.89 11.14
N GLN A 189 14.04 0.01 11.27
CA GLN A 189 13.22 -0.50 10.18
C GLN A 189 11.83 0.17 10.21
N ASN A 190 11.19 0.26 9.04
CA ASN A 190 9.81 0.71 8.96
C ASN A 190 8.87 -0.31 9.63
N TYR A 191 7.85 0.15 10.34
CA TYR A 191 6.83 -0.72 10.90
C TYR A 191 6.11 -1.52 9.80
N TYR A 192 5.54 -2.69 10.16
CA TYR A 192 4.99 -3.66 9.20
C TYR A 192 3.97 -3.05 8.23
N ASN A 193 3.07 -2.19 8.71
CA ASN A 193 2.05 -1.54 7.87
C ASN A 193 2.56 -0.37 7.02
N PHE A 194 3.84 0.02 7.16
CA PHE A 194 4.38 1.11 6.36
C PHE A 194 4.23 0.81 4.86
N GLY A 195 3.64 1.75 4.14
CA GLY A 195 3.39 1.63 2.71
C GLY A 195 2.19 0.77 2.30
N CYS A 196 1.58 -0.02 3.22
CA CYS A 196 0.46 -0.89 2.91
C CYS A 196 -0.74 -0.10 2.34
N ALA A 197 -1.17 0.96 3.02
CA ALA A 197 -2.29 1.79 2.55
C ALA A 197 -2.00 2.47 1.20
N TYR A 198 -0.76 2.88 0.98
CA TYR A 198 -0.33 3.45 -0.30
C TYR A 198 -0.48 2.42 -1.44
N GLN A 199 0.04 1.19 -1.24
CA GLN A 199 -0.07 0.13 -2.23
C GLN A 199 -1.53 -0.27 -2.49
N ASN A 200 -2.37 -0.34 -1.45
CA ASN A 200 -3.80 -0.58 -1.59
C ASN A 200 -4.50 0.52 -2.40
N ASN A 201 -4.23 1.79 -2.11
CA ASN A 201 -4.81 2.90 -2.85
C ASN A 201 -4.36 2.89 -4.31
N LEU A 202 -3.08 2.60 -4.57
CA LEU A 202 -2.56 2.51 -5.92
C LEU A 202 -3.22 1.36 -6.70
N ALA A 203 -3.35 0.18 -6.07
CA ALA A 203 -4.04 -0.97 -6.67
C ALA A 203 -5.52 -0.67 -6.97
N ALA A 204 -6.21 0.06 -6.07
CA ALA A 204 -7.62 0.40 -6.25
C ALA A 204 -7.87 1.48 -7.31
N GLN A 205 -6.92 2.41 -7.51
CA GLN A 205 -7.08 3.55 -8.40
C GLN A 205 -6.61 3.27 -9.85
N VAL A 206 -5.83 2.22 -10.07
CA VAL A 206 -5.35 1.92 -11.41
C VAL A 206 -6.50 1.62 -12.37
N ALA A 207 -6.53 2.29 -13.50
CA ALA A 207 -7.58 2.10 -14.51
C ALA A 207 -7.48 0.74 -15.20
N ASN A 208 -6.26 0.29 -15.49
CA ASN A 208 -5.98 -1.04 -16.04
C ASN A 208 -4.90 -1.73 -15.18
N PRO A 209 -5.25 -2.83 -14.47
CA PRO A 209 -4.31 -3.58 -13.65
C PRO A 209 -3.08 -4.11 -14.40
N GLU A 210 -3.20 -4.37 -15.71
CA GLU A 210 -2.08 -4.85 -16.53
C GLU A 210 -0.95 -3.84 -16.67
N ASP A 211 -1.21 -2.54 -16.40
CA ASP A 211 -0.18 -1.49 -16.39
C ASP A 211 0.88 -1.72 -15.29
N PHE A 212 0.58 -2.56 -14.28
CA PHE A 212 1.58 -3.00 -13.29
C PHE A 212 2.52 -4.08 -13.82
N ILE A 213 2.11 -4.80 -14.86
CA ILE A 213 2.94 -5.85 -15.48
C ILE A 213 3.82 -5.25 -16.57
N ALA A 214 3.22 -4.45 -17.46
CA ALA A 214 3.93 -3.79 -18.54
C ALA A 214 3.24 -2.47 -18.92
N PRO A 215 4.02 -1.41 -19.19
CA PRO A 215 3.44 -0.15 -19.66
C PRO A 215 2.80 -0.34 -21.03
N ARG A 216 1.65 0.29 -21.23
CA ARG A 216 0.99 0.31 -22.54
C ARG A 216 1.84 1.07 -23.56
N GLY A 217 1.74 0.66 -24.83
CA GLY A 217 2.35 1.39 -25.93
C GLY A 217 1.87 2.85 -25.94
N MET A 218 2.83 3.76 -25.94
CA MET A 218 2.51 5.18 -26.05
C MET A 218 2.09 5.52 -27.48
N THR A 219 1.01 6.28 -27.63
CA THR A 219 0.68 6.89 -28.90
C THR A 219 1.76 7.93 -29.23
N PRO A 220 2.15 8.08 -30.53
CA PRO A 220 3.08 9.13 -30.93
C PRO A 220 2.60 10.49 -30.41
N ILE A 221 3.52 11.24 -29.80
CA ILE A 221 3.22 12.60 -29.33
C ILE A 221 3.00 13.47 -30.58
N ASP A 222 1.91 14.25 -30.60
CA ASP A 222 1.69 15.27 -31.61
C ASP A 222 2.88 16.24 -31.63
N ALA A 223 3.59 16.27 -32.76
CA ALA A 223 4.78 17.08 -32.97
C ALA A 223 4.49 18.59 -32.81
N ALA A 224 3.32 19.05 -33.24
CA ALA A 224 2.91 20.44 -33.09
C ALA A 224 2.73 20.82 -31.61
N ARG A 225 2.05 19.98 -30.84
CA ARG A 225 1.85 20.19 -29.40
C ARG A 225 3.17 20.20 -28.63
N ARG A 226 4.08 19.27 -28.97
CA ARG A 226 5.41 19.22 -28.37
C ARG A 226 6.22 20.48 -28.69
N ASN A 227 6.21 20.93 -29.94
CA ASN A 227 6.92 22.12 -30.34
C ASN A 227 6.37 23.37 -29.64
N ASN A 228 5.07 23.51 -29.51
CA ASN A 228 4.43 24.58 -28.76
C ASN A 228 4.90 24.60 -27.29
N ALA A 229 4.87 23.45 -26.60
CA ALA A 229 5.32 23.36 -25.23
C ALA A 229 6.80 23.71 -25.05
N ILE A 230 7.67 23.28 -25.96
CA ILE A 230 9.10 23.63 -25.96
C ILE A 230 9.31 25.13 -26.21
N THR A 231 8.56 25.74 -27.15
CA THR A 231 8.65 27.16 -27.44
C THR A 231 8.21 28.02 -26.27
N GLU A 232 7.11 27.63 -25.63
CA GLU A 232 6.59 28.29 -24.43
C GLU A 232 7.58 28.20 -23.25
N TYR A 233 8.16 27.01 -23.00
CA TYR A 233 9.17 26.82 -21.97
C TYR A 233 10.41 27.66 -22.21
N ARG A 234 10.91 27.76 -23.45
CA ARG A 234 12.06 28.58 -23.80
C ARG A 234 11.76 30.08 -23.66
N GLY A 235 10.55 30.51 -23.99
CA GLY A 235 10.10 31.89 -23.79
C GLY A 235 10.03 32.27 -22.31
N TYR A 236 9.60 31.33 -21.45
CA TYR A 236 9.51 31.55 -20.01
C TYR A 236 10.90 31.69 -19.34
N SER A 237 11.87 30.85 -19.71
CA SER A 237 13.23 30.95 -19.16
C SER A 237 13.95 32.27 -19.52
N THR A 238 13.67 32.81 -20.70
CA THR A 238 14.26 34.11 -21.13
C THR A 238 13.69 35.30 -20.34
N THR A 239 12.42 35.24 -19.93
CA THR A 239 11.80 36.27 -19.09
C THR A 239 12.29 36.29 -17.66
N LEU A 240 12.65 35.15 -17.09
CA LEU A 240 13.21 35.05 -15.73
C LEU A 240 14.65 35.61 -15.69
N GLU A 241 15.50 35.31 -16.67
CA GLU A 241 16.86 35.86 -16.75
C GLU A 241 16.86 37.41 -16.91
N GLN A 242 15.83 37.93 -17.58
CA GLN A 242 15.72 39.36 -17.80
C GLN A 242 15.19 40.14 -16.59
N SER A 243 14.42 39.48 -15.70
CA SER A 243 13.91 40.11 -14.47
C SER A 243 15.00 40.21 -13.38
N ASP A 244 15.92 39.25 -13.32
CA ASP A 244 16.97 39.21 -12.30
C ASP A 244 18.18 40.16 -12.67
N ALA A 245 18.34 40.49 -13.93
CA ALA A 245 19.44 41.39 -14.41
C ALA A 245 19.12 42.90 -14.27
N SER A 246 17.86 43.27 -14.04
CA SER A 246 17.44 44.69 -13.93
C SER A 246 17.19 45.16 -12.49
N GLY A 247 17.51 44.35 -11.49
CA GLY A 247 17.21 44.57 -10.05
C GLY A 247 18.42 44.89 -9.16
N PHE A 248 19.58 45.32 -9.72
CA PHE A 248 20.73 45.81 -8.94
C PHE A 248 21.17 47.18 -9.43
#